data_e2701ea0b4779abb02329c7d7c25e5e9
#
_entry.id   e2701ea0b4779abb02329c7d7c25e5e9
#
_cell.length_a   1.000
_cell.length_b   1.000
_cell.length_c   1.000
_cell.angle_alpha   90.00
_cell.angle_beta   90.00
_cell.angle_gamma   90.00
#
_symmetry.space_group_name_H-M   'P 1'
#
loop_
_entity.id
_entity.type
_entity.pdbx_description
1 polymer ?
#
loop_
_entity_poly.entity_id
_entity_poly.type
_entity_poly.pdbx_seq_one_letter_code
_entity_poly.pdbx_strand_id
1 'polypeptide(L)'
;MDALTHAIEGYITKGAWELSDMVELRAIELIAGSLYDSVQGDPKARETMALAQYIAGMGFSNVGLGIVHSMAHPLGAFYDTPHGVANALLLPYVMEYNAESPAKPKYKAIAKAMGVQGTENMTDEEGVKAAVEAVRKLSLSINIPQKLHEINVKEEDLKDLSVAAFNDVCTGGNPRETNPDEILEIYKKAF
;
A
#
# COMPACT_ATOMS: atom_id res chain seq x y z
N MET A 1 -7.03 3.42 -5.29
CA MET A 1 -6.18 2.93 -4.18
C MET A 1 -5.21 1.85 -4.65
N ASP A 2 -5.63 0.89 -5.44
CA ASP A 2 -4.73 -0.17 -5.93
C ASP A 2 -3.44 0.36 -6.56
N ALA A 3 -3.53 1.30 -7.50
CA ALA A 3 -2.36 1.96 -8.08
C ALA A 3 -1.47 2.68 -7.04
N LEU A 4 -2.05 3.20 -5.94
CA LEU A 4 -1.28 3.76 -4.84
C LEU A 4 -0.50 2.67 -4.08
N THR A 5 -1.13 1.52 -3.89
CA THR A 5 -0.47 0.36 -3.28
C THR A 5 0.69 -0.13 -4.13
N HIS A 6 0.49 -0.26 -5.45
CA HIS A 6 1.56 -0.58 -6.39
C HIS A 6 2.75 0.38 -6.26
N ALA A 7 2.46 1.70 -6.29
CA ALA A 7 3.50 2.71 -6.22
C ALA A 7 4.25 2.71 -4.88
N ILE A 8 3.55 2.57 -3.76
CA ILE A 8 4.20 2.54 -2.43
C ILE A 8 5.02 1.26 -2.27
N GLU A 9 4.47 0.08 -2.61
CA GLU A 9 5.24 -1.16 -2.53
C GLU A 9 6.42 -1.18 -3.49
N GLY A 10 6.24 -0.76 -4.74
CA GLY A 10 7.34 -0.64 -5.71
C GLY A 10 8.44 0.31 -5.24
N TYR A 11 8.08 1.39 -4.52
CA TYR A 11 9.04 2.33 -3.96
C TYR A 11 9.86 1.75 -2.80
N ILE A 12 9.27 0.90 -1.94
CA ILE A 12 9.95 0.35 -0.75
C ILE A 12 10.45 -1.08 -0.91
N THR A 13 10.13 -1.78 -2.00
CA THR A 13 10.54 -3.17 -2.24
C THR A 13 12.06 -3.34 -2.23
N LYS A 14 12.55 -4.55 -1.96
CA LYS A 14 13.98 -4.88 -2.02
C LYS A 14 14.62 -4.63 -3.38
N GLY A 15 13.85 -4.74 -4.45
CA GLY A 15 14.31 -4.51 -5.82
C GLY A 15 14.39 -3.03 -6.21
N ALA A 16 13.92 -2.10 -5.36
CA ALA A 16 13.83 -0.67 -5.66
C ALA A 16 15.23 -0.04 -5.87
N TRP A 17 15.32 0.84 -6.85
CA TRP A 17 16.53 1.58 -7.19
C TRP A 17 16.17 2.98 -7.72
N GLU A 18 17.15 3.82 -7.94
CA GLU A 18 16.97 5.25 -8.21
C GLU A 18 15.94 5.55 -9.31
N LEU A 19 15.96 4.82 -10.43
CA LEU A 19 15.02 5.05 -11.53
C LEU A 19 13.59 4.65 -11.16
N SER A 20 13.40 3.49 -10.52
CA SER A 20 12.08 3.08 -10.04
C SER A 20 11.55 4.04 -8.97
N ASP A 21 12.42 4.49 -8.06
CA ASP A 21 12.06 5.45 -7.01
C ASP A 21 11.50 6.76 -7.60
N MET A 22 12.09 7.26 -8.68
CA MET A 22 11.61 8.46 -9.36
C MET A 22 10.20 8.29 -9.91
N VAL A 23 9.92 7.18 -10.59
CA VAL A 23 8.61 6.97 -11.22
C VAL A 23 7.54 6.65 -10.18
N GLU A 24 7.87 5.88 -9.15
CA GLU A 24 6.92 5.54 -8.08
C GLU A 24 6.53 6.74 -7.23
N LEU A 25 7.48 7.58 -6.83
CA LEU A 25 7.17 8.83 -6.12
C LEU A 25 6.28 9.75 -6.95
N ARG A 26 6.52 9.84 -8.27
CA ARG A 26 5.64 10.61 -9.15
C ARG A 26 4.25 10.02 -9.25
N ALA A 27 4.12 8.70 -9.29
CA ALA A 27 2.82 8.03 -9.26
C ALA A 27 2.07 8.34 -7.95
N ILE A 28 2.73 8.23 -6.80
CA ILE A 28 2.14 8.55 -5.48
C ILE A 28 1.62 10.00 -5.48
N GLU A 29 2.41 10.96 -5.93
CA GLU A 29 2.04 12.38 -5.98
C GLU A 29 0.78 12.62 -6.84
N LEU A 30 0.76 12.06 -8.05
CA LEU A 30 -0.37 12.20 -8.96
C LEU A 30 -1.64 11.55 -8.40
N ILE A 31 -1.52 10.36 -7.81
CA ILE A 31 -2.65 9.64 -7.22
C ILE A 31 -3.19 10.41 -6.00
N ALA A 32 -2.31 10.84 -5.10
CA ALA A 32 -2.72 11.59 -3.91
C ALA A 32 -3.48 12.88 -4.26
N GLY A 33 -3.05 13.57 -5.33
CA GLY A 33 -3.66 14.81 -5.77
C GLY A 33 -4.92 14.67 -6.62
N SER A 34 -5.28 13.45 -7.08
CA SER A 34 -6.40 13.29 -8.04
C SER A 34 -7.39 12.19 -7.70
N LEU A 35 -7.05 11.23 -6.83
CA LEU A 35 -7.89 10.06 -6.59
C LEU A 35 -9.27 10.43 -6.04
N TYR A 36 -9.34 11.34 -5.07
CA TYR A 36 -10.61 11.77 -4.49
C TYR A 36 -11.53 12.35 -5.55
N ASP A 37 -11.06 13.35 -6.30
CA ASP A 37 -11.85 14.01 -7.34
C ASP A 37 -12.21 13.06 -8.48
N SER A 38 -11.32 12.13 -8.82
CA SER A 38 -11.59 11.06 -9.80
C SER A 38 -12.75 10.17 -9.37
N VAL A 39 -12.82 9.81 -8.09
CA VAL A 39 -13.95 9.04 -7.52
C VAL A 39 -15.24 9.86 -7.54
N GLN A 40 -15.16 11.18 -7.32
CA GLN A 40 -16.30 12.09 -7.43
C GLN A 40 -16.76 12.33 -8.89
N GLY A 41 -16.01 11.83 -9.87
CA GLY A 41 -16.39 11.86 -11.28
C GLY A 41 -15.74 12.98 -12.10
N ASP A 42 -14.77 13.73 -11.57
CA ASP A 42 -14.06 14.76 -12.31
C ASP A 42 -13.27 14.16 -13.49
N PRO A 43 -13.51 14.61 -14.75
CA PRO A 43 -12.87 14.04 -15.92
C PRO A 43 -11.35 14.25 -15.97
N LYS A 44 -10.86 15.42 -15.51
CA LYS A 44 -9.43 15.72 -15.50
C LYS A 44 -8.70 14.88 -14.46
N ALA A 45 -9.32 14.70 -13.30
CA ALA A 45 -8.78 13.81 -12.28
C ALA A 45 -8.72 12.35 -12.78
N ARG A 46 -9.71 11.90 -13.56
CA ARG A 46 -9.68 10.57 -14.20
C ARG A 46 -8.56 10.42 -15.22
N GLU A 47 -8.31 11.44 -16.04
CA GLU A 47 -7.16 11.47 -16.97
C GLU A 47 -5.84 11.40 -16.20
N THR A 48 -5.72 12.16 -15.11
CA THR A 48 -4.53 12.11 -14.25
C THR A 48 -4.36 10.73 -13.61
N MET A 49 -5.44 10.11 -13.13
CA MET A 49 -5.41 8.75 -12.58
C MET A 49 -5.03 7.69 -13.63
N ALA A 50 -5.47 7.85 -14.89
CA ALA A 50 -5.08 6.95 -15.97
C ALA A 50 -3.57 7.02 -16.25
N LEU A 51 -2.98 8.22 -16.22
CA LEU A 51 -1.53 8.40 -16.31
C LEU A 51 -0.82 7.83 -15.08
N ALA A 52 -1.30 8.15 -13.89
CA ALA A 52 -0.65 7.78 -12.63
C ALA A 52 -0.57 6.27 -12.44
N GLN A 53 -1.65 5.51 -12.75
CA GLN A 53 -1.64 4.06 -12.67
C GLN A 53 -0.69 3.43 -13.70
N TYR A 54 -0.55 4.04 -14.88
CA TYR A 54 0.42 3.59 -15.89
C TYR A 54 1.86 3.78 -15.41
N ILE A 55 2.16 4.94 -14.80
CA ILE A 55 3.48 5.24 -14.23
C ILE A 55 3.81 4.24 -13.10
N ALA A 56 2.87 3.99 -12.18
CA ALA A 56 3.04 2.96 -11.14
C ALA A 56 3.28 1.57 -11.76
N GLY A 57 2.56 1.25 -12.85
CA GLY A 57 2.77 0.02 -13.61
C GLY A 57 4.18 -0.12 -14.18
N MET A 58 4.74 0.97 -14.69
CA MET A 58 6.12 1.00 -15.18
C MET A 58 7.14 0.75 -14.05
N GLY A 59 6.89 1.30 -12.87
CA GLY A 59 7.79 1.14 -11.73
C GLY A 59 7.76 -0.29 -11.18
N PHE A 60 6.64 -0.73 -10.60
CA PHE A 60 6.57 -2.02 -9.92
C PHE A 60 6.84 -3.24 -10.83
N SER A 61 6.54 -3.16 -12.12
CA SER A 61 6.83 -4.24 -13.08
C SER A 61 8.33 -4.53 -13.22
N ASN A 62 9.18 -3.58 -12.86
CA ASN A 62 10.63 -3.74 -12.91
C ASN A 62 11.26 -4.17 -11.58
N VAL A 63 10.59 -3.94 -10.46
CA VAL A 63 11.18 -4.12 -9.13
C VAL A 63 10.40 -5.08 -8.23
N GLY A 64 9.16 -5.41 -8.58
CA GLY A 64 8.29 -6.25 -7.79
C GLY A 64 7.50 -5.47 -6.73
N LEU A 65 6.77 -6.22 -5.93
CA LEU A 65 5.84 -5.75 -4.89
C LEU A 65 6.24 -6.29 -3.52
N GLY A 66 5.30 -6.31 -2.59
CA GLY A 66 5.51 -6.78 -1.23
C GLY A 66 4.29 -7.47 -0.65
N ILE A 67 4.21 -7.50 0.69
CA ILE A 67 3.20 -8.29 1.39
C ILE A 67 1.80 -7.68 1.42
N VAL A 68 1.58 -6.43 0.98
CA VAL A 68 0.21 -5.94 0.80
C VAL A 68 -0.48 -6.78 -0.26
N HIS A 69 0.15 -6.93 -1.42
CA HIS A 69 -0.39 -7.77 -2.50
C HIS A 69 -0.47 -9.24 -2.10
N SER A 70 0.56 -9.78 -1.45
CA SER A 70 0.54 -11.15 -0.95
C SER A 70 -0.62 -11.42 0.00
N MET A 71 -0.97 -10.46 0.85
CA MET A 71 -2.10 -10.56 1.78
C MET A 71 -3.45 -10.29 1.10
N ALA A 72 -3.49 -9.47 0.06
CA ALA A 72 -4.71 -9.18 -0.68
C ALA A 72 -5.17 -10.34 -1.58
N HIS A 73 -4.25 -11.10 -2.18
CA HIS A 73 -4.57 -12.22 -3.06
C HIS A 73 -5.44 -13.30 -2.40
N PRO A 74 -5.11 -13.79 -1.18
CA PRO A 74 -5.99 -14.74 -0.49
C PRO A 74 -7.38 -14.17 -0.17
N LEU A 75 -7.50 -12.87 0.11
CA LEU A 75 -8.82 -12.25 0.34
C LEU A 75 -9.68 -12.29 -0.92
N GLY A 76 -9.07 -12.12 -2.09
CA GLY A 76 -9.76 -12.34 -3.36
C GLY A 76 -10.17 -13.78 -3.57
N ALA A 77 -9.28 -14.74 -3.28
CA ALA A 77 -9.50 -16.15 -3.53
C ALA A 77 -10.54 -16.78 -2.56
N PHE A 78 -10.55 -16.39 -1.29
CA PHE A 78 -11.40 -16.98 -0.24
C PHE A 78 -12.73 -16.25 -0.09
N TYR A 79 -12.78 -14.94 -0.38
CA TYR A 79 -13.90 -14.04 -0.04
C TYR A 79 -14.45 -13.25 -1.24
N ASP A 80 -13.93 -13.47 -2.45
CA ASP A 80 -14.29 -12.68 -3.63
C ASP A 80 -14.10 -11.16 -3.43
N THR A 81 -13.21 -10.77 -2.49
CA THR A 81 -12.95 -9.36 -2.22
C THR A 81 -12.33 -8.70 -3.44
N PRO A 82 -12.87 -7.58 -3.94
CA PRO A 82 -12.26 -6.87 -5.04
C PRO A 82 -10.80 -6.49 -4.72
N HIS A 83 -9.89 -6.83 -5.62
CA HIS A 83 -8.43 -6.71 -5.40
C HIS A 83 -7.99 -5.34 -4.87
N GLY A 84 -8.47 -4.27 -5.53
CA GLY A 84 -8.13 -2.90 -5.09
C GLY A 84 -8.70 -2.52 -3.73
N VAL A 85 -9.80 -3.14 -3.28
CA VAL A 85 -10.36 -2.94 -1.93
C VAL A 85 -9.48 -3.66 -0.90
N ALA A 86 -9.11 -4.90 -1.17
CA ALA A 86 -8.23 -5.68 -0.29
C ALA A 86 -6.88 -4.97 -0.08
N ASN A 87 -6.24 -4.54 -1.17
CA ASN A 87 -5.00 -3.78 -1.11
C ASN A 87 -5.16 -2.46 -0.33
N ALA A 88 -6.20 -1.70 -0.60
CA ALA A 88 -6.44 -0.41 0.05
C ALA A 88 -6.66 -0.53 1.56
N LEU A 89 -7.38 -1.57 2.00
CA LEU A 89 -7.62 -1.88 3.42
C LEU A 89 -6.31 -2.25 4.13
N LEU A 90 -5.52 -3.13 3.52
CA LEU A 90 -4.31 -3.70 4.14
C LEU A 90 -3.12 -2.73 4.13
N LEU A 91 -3.04 -1.83 3.14
CA LEU A 91 -1.88 -0.97 2.91
C LEU A 91 -1.38 -0.25 4.18
N PRO A 92 -2.21 0.47 4.96
CA PRO A 92 -1.71 1.20 6.12
C PRO A 92 -1.14 0.28 7.23
N TYR A 93 -1.69 -0.91 7.41
CA TYR A 93 -1.21 -1.88 8.40
C TYR A 93 0.15 -2.48 8.01
N VAL A 94 0.31 -2.78 6.73
CA VAL A 94 1.58 -3.28 6.19
C VAL A 94 2.64 -2.18 6.16
N MET A 95 2.27 -0.93 5.87
CA MET A 95 3.19 0.21 5.98
C MET A 95 3.75 0.34 7.41
N GLU A 96 2.90 0.22 8.44
CA GLU A 96 3.34 0.22 9.84
C GLU A 96 4.32 -0.93 10.13
N TYR A 97 4.05 -2.13 9.62
CA TYR A 97 4.94 -3.28 9.76
C TYR A 97 6.29 -3.06 9.06
N ASN A 98 6.25 -2.58 7.82
CA ASN A 98 7.45 -2.35 7.00
C ASN A 98 8.27 -1.13 7.47
N ALA A 99 7.72 -0.27 8.32
CA ALA A 99 8.46 0.83 8.93
C ALA A 99 9.65 0.38 9.80
N GLU A 100 9.67 -0.89 10.24
CA GLU A 100 10.80 -1.47 10.97
C GLU A 100 11.82 -2.16 10.03
N SER A 101 11.87 -1.75 8.78
CA SER A 101 12.81 -2.22 7.75
C SER A 101 13.84 -1.15 7.36
N PRO A 102 14.86 -1.50 6.56
CA PRO A 102 15.76 -0.52 5.95
C PRO A 102 15.08 0.55 5.09
N ALA A 103 13.83 0.32 4.67
CA ALA A 103 13.05 1.29 3.90
C ALA A 103 12.46 2.43 4.76
N LYS A 104 12.56 2.41 6.09
CA LYS A 104 12.03 3.43 7.01
C LYS A 104 12.33 4.88 6.57
N PRO A 105 13.55 5.25 6.16
CA PRO A 105 13.83 6.63 5.73
C PRO A 105 13.03 7.08 4.49
N LYS A 106 12.57 6.15 3.64
CA LYS A 106 11.79 6.45 2.44
C LYS A 106 10.39 6.99 2.76
N TYR A 107 9.87 6.76 3.97
CA TYR A 107 8.52 7.18 4.34
C TYR A 107 8.33 8.71 4.38
N LYS A 108 9.38 9.48 4.66
CA LYS A 108 9.33 10.95 4.54
C LYS A 108 9.03 11.40 3.11
N ALA A 109 9.62 10.72 2.13
CA ALA A 109 9.36 11.01 0.73
C ALA A 109 7.94 10.58 0.31
N ILE A 110 7.44 9.44 0.82
CA ILE A 110 6.05 9.03 0.64
C ILE A 110 5.11 10.09 1.24
N ALA A 111 5.33 10.52 2.48
CA ALA A 111 4.51 11.55 3.13
C ALA A 111 4.48 12.85 2.30
N LYS A 112 5.65 13.29 1.81
CA LYS A 112 5.77 14.46 0.94
C LYS A 112 4.97 14.29 -0.34
N ALA A 113 5.11 13.17 -1.03
CA ALA A 113 4.37 12.85 -2.25
C ALA A 113 2.85 12.77 -2.01
N MET A 114 2.43 12.35 -0.81
CA MET A 114 1.03 12.38 -0.36
C MET A 114 0.53 13.80 0.01
N GLY A 115 1.35 14.83 -0.13
CA GLY A 115 0.98 16.24 0.11
C GLY A 115 1.20 16.74 1.54
N VAL A 116 1.85 15.95 2.40
CA VAL A 116 2.18 16.39 3.77
C VAL A 116 3.28 17.45 3.73
N GLN A 117 3.06 18.55 4.44
CA GLN A 117 4.01 19.67 4.51
C GLN A 117 5.02 19.47 5.65
N GLY A 118 6.19 20.10 5.53
CA GLY A 118 7.21 20.12 6.59
C GLY A 118 7.99 18.81 6.77
N THR A 119 7.88 17.89 5.81
CA THR A 119 8.51 16.56 5.90
C THR A 119 10.04 16.61 5.97
N GLU A 120 10.65 17.67 5.49
CA GLU A 120 12.10 17.89 5.54
C GLU A 120 12.65 18.04 6.96
N ASN A 121 11.79 18.44 7.91
CA ASN A 121 12.16 18.63 9.33
C ASN A 121 11.74 17.44 10.22
N MET A 122 11.09 16.44 9.64
CA MET A 122 10.62 15.26 10.38
C MET A 122 11.76 14.27 10.66
N THR A 123 11.70 13.61 11.80
CA THR A 123 12.42 12.35 12.04
C THR A 123 11.87 11.25 11.13
N ASP A 124 12.54 10.11 11.05
CA ASP A 124 12.03 8.98 10.27
C ASP A 124 10.73 8.43 10.87
N GLU A 125 10.62 8.40 12.20
CA GLU A 125 9.41 8.00 12.93
C GLU A 125 8.21 8.93 12.63
N GLU A 126 8.43 10.22 12.62
CA GLU A 126 7.41 11.21 12.26
C GLU A 126 7.00 11.06 10.78
N GLY A 127 7.98 10.81 9.90
CA GLY A 127 7.72 10.53 8.49
C GLY A 127 6.87 9.27 8.25
N VAL A 128 7.15 8.19 8.98
CA VAL A 128 6.32 6.97 8.97
C VAL A 128 4.89 7.30 9.37
N LYS A 129 4.71 7.93 10.53
CA LYS A 129 3.38 8.28 11.04
C LYS A 129 2.62 9.16 10.06
N ALA A 130 3.27 10.17 9.50
CA ALA A 130 2.67 11.09 8.55
C ALA A 130 2.25 10.39 7.24
N ALA A 131 3.08 9.49 6.70
CA ALA A 131 2.77 8.73 5.50
C ALA A 131 1.57 7.79 5.71
N VAL A 132 1.57 7.02 6.80
CA VAL A 132 0.48 6.08 7.12
C VAL A 132 -0.83 6.84 7.34
N GLU A 133 -0.80 7.95 8.07
CA GLU A 133 -1.98 8.77 8.32
C GLU A 133 -2.54 9.38 7.02
N ALA A 134 -1.68 9.87 6.13
CA ALA A 134 -2.10 10.40 4.83
C ALA A 134 -2.80 9.33 3.97
N VAL A 135 -2.27 8.10 3.94
CA VAL A 135 -2.89 6.96 3.26
C VAL A 135 -4.24 6.62 3.88
N ARG A 136 -4.34 6.52 5.22
CA ARG A 136 -5.61 6.25 5.92
C ARG A 136 -6.65 7.33 5.62
N LYS A 137 -6.27 8.59 5.67
CA LYS A 137 -7.16 9.72 5.38
C LYS A 137 -7.71 9.66 3.96
N LEU A 138 -6.85 9.38 2.97
CA LEU A 138 -7.29 9.23 1.58
C LEU A 138 -8.23 8.04 1.42
N SER A 139 -7.89 6.89 1.99
CA SER A 139 -8.71 5.67 1.99
C SER A 139 -10.11 5.91 2.58
N LEU A 140 -10.17 6.56 3.74
CA LEU A 140 -11.44 6.94 4.39
C LEU A 140 -12.27 7.89 3.53
N SER A 141 -11.63 8.88 2.88
CA SER A 141 -12.33 9.89 2.07
C SER A 141 -13.08 9.31 0.87
N ILE A 142 -12.72 8.13 0.43
CA ILE A 142 -13.33 7.42 -0.70
C ILE A 142 -14.06 6.14 -0.25
N ASN A 143 -14.41 6.05 1.02
CA ASN A 143 -15.22 4.99 1.62
C ASN A 143 -14.62 3.57 1.48
N ILE A 144 -13.30 3.43 1.55
CA ILE A 144 -12.69 2.10 1.65
C ILE A 144 -12.93 1.52 3.05
N PRO A 145 -13.37 0.26 3.17
CA PRO A 145 -13.44 -0.45 4.45
C PRO A 145 -12.12 -0.40 5.19
N GLN A 146 -12.16 -0.23 6.51
CA GLN A 146 -10.95 -0.10 7.33
C GLN A 146 -10.62 -1.38 8.11
N LYS A 147 -11.57 -2.33 8.15
CA LYS A 147 -11.47 -3.56 8.91
C LYS A 147 -11.88 -4.78 8.08
N LEU A 148 -11.21 -5.90 8.31
CA LEU A 148 -11.46 -7.14 7.57
C LEU A 148 -12.88 -7.69 7.79
N HIS A 149 -13.46 -7.50 8.99
CA HIS A 149 -14.83 -7.92 9.25
C HIS A 149 -15.86 -7.13 8.42
N GLU A 150 -15.55 -5.91 8.00
CA GLU A 150 -16.42 -5.11 7.12
C GLU A 150 -16.52 -5.69 5.69
N ILE A 151 -15.58 -6.55 5.32
CA ILE A 151 -15.57 -7.30 4.04
C ILE A 151 -15.86 -8.80 4.25
N ASN A 152 -16.54 -9.13 5.36
CA ASN A 152 -16.99 -10.47 5.74
C ASN A 152 -15.88 -11.51 5.98
N VAL A 153 -14.64 -11.09 6.20
CA VAL A 153 -13.55 -12.01 6.61
C VAL A 153 -13.85 -12.54 8.00
N LYS A 154 -13.61 -13.82 8.21
CA LYS A 154 -13.81 -14.50 9.50
C LYS A 154 -12.49 -14.62 10.23
N GLU A 155 -12.54 -14.45 11.56
CA GLU A 155 -11.35 -14.54 12.40
C GLU A 155 -10.71 -15.95 12.35
N GLU A 156 -11.52 -16.98 12.22
CA GLU A 156 -11.08 -18.37 12.13
C GLU A 156 -10.21 -18.67 10.91
N ASP A 157 -10.37 -17.91 9.82
CA ASP A 157 -9.64 -18.09 8.56
C ASP A 157 -8.31 -17.31 8.49
N LEU A 158 -8.04 -16.40 9.43
CA LEU A 158 -6.84 -15.53 9.39
C LEU A 158 -5.54 -16.32 9.34
N LYS A 159 -5.50 -17.50 9.97
CA LYS A 159 -4.32 -18.36 9.96
C LYS A 159 -4.05 -18.94 8.58
N ASP A 160 -5.08 -19.43 7.90
CA ASP A 160 -4.94 -20.01 6.57
C ASP A 160 -4.61 -18.91 5.54
N LEU A 161 -5.23 -17.73 5.68
CA LEU A 161 -4.89 -16.54 4.89
C LEU A 161 -3.43 -16.15 5.08
N SER A 162 -2.88 -16.21 6.30
CA SER A 162 -1.48 -15.86 6.56
C SER A 162 -0.49 -16.82 5.91
N VAL A 163 -0.79 -18.13 5.92
CA VAL A 163 0.00 -19.15 5.25
C VAL A 163 -0.05 -18.97 3.73
N ALA A 164 -1.24 -18.72 3.17
CA ALA A 164 -1.40 -18.46 1.74
C ALA A 164 -0.63 -17.20 1.30
N ALA A 165 -0.74 -16.10 2.07
CA ALA A 165 -0.01 -14.87 1.81
C ALA A 165 1.52 -15.08 1.87
N PHE A 166 2.02 -15.82 2.86
CA PHE A 166 3.46 -16.08 2.96
C PHE A 166 4.02 -16.82 1.73
N ASN A 167 3.25 -17.73 1.15
CA ASN A 167 3.64 -18.49 -0.03
C ASN A 167 3.39 -17.74 -1.37
N ASP A 168 2.90 -16.52 -1.32
CA ASP A 168 2.66 -15.71 -2.51
C ASP A 168 3.96 -15.20 -3.13
N VAL A 169 3.96 -15.07 -4.46
CA VAL A 169 5.12 -14.63 -5.24
C VAL A 169 5.62 -13.23 -4.87
N CYS A 170 4.75 -12.34 -4.40
CA CYS A 170 5.11 -10.97 -4.04
C CYS A 170 5.85 -10.87 -2.70
N THR A 171 5.73 -11.88 -1.83
CA THR A 171 6.31 -11.86 -0.48
C THR A 171 7.83 -11.67 -0.49
N GLY A 172 8.52 -12.26 -1.46
CA GLY A 172 9.97 -12.17 -1.59
C GLY A 172 10.51 -10.74 -1.82
N GLY A 173 9.68 -9.85 -2.37
CA GLY A 173 10.03 -8.44 -2.61
C GLY A 173 9.89 -7.53 -1.39
N ASN A 174 9.22 -7.97 -0.33
CA ASN A 174 8.95 -7.14 0.83
C ASN A 174 10.23 -6.63 1.50
N PRO A 175 10.33 -5.34 1.90
CA PRO A 175 11.56 -4.76 2.44
C PRO A 175 11.95 -5.33 3.82
N ARG A 176 10.98 -5.86 4.57
CA ARG A 176 11.18 -6.56 5.84
C ARG A 176 10.97 -8.05 5.63
N GLU A 177 11.92 -8.86 6.12
CA GLU A 177 11.70 -10.31 6.20
C GLU A 177 10.45 -10.59 7.04
N THR A 178 9.71 -11.62 6.66
CA THR A 178 8.45 -11.97 7.32
C THR A 178 8.27 -13.48 7.39
N ASN A 179 7.29 -13.91 8.19
CA ASN A 179 6.88 -15.30 8.33
C ASN A 179 5.35 -15.36 8.52
N PRO A 180 4.73 -16.55 8.45
CA PRO A 180 3.28 -16.67 8.59
C PRO A 180 2.70 -16.09 9.89
N ASP A 181 3.42 -16.19 11.01
CA ASP A 181 2.94 -15.69 12.30
C ASP A 181 2.94 -14.16 12.34
N GLU A 182 3.94 -13.50 11.76
CA GLU A 182 3.97 -12.05 11.63
C GLU A 182 2.87 -11.53 10.69
N ILE A 183 2.61 -12.21 9.58
CA ILE A 183 1.51 -11.90 8.67
C ILE A 183 0.16 -12.07 9.38
N LEU A 184 0.00 -13.13 10.19
CA LEU A 184 -1.18 -13.34 11.03
C LEU A 184 -1.41 -12.17 11.98
N GLU A 185 -0.37 -11.66 12.62
CA GLU A 185 -0.48 -10.49 13.51
C GLU A 185 -0.90 -9.22 12.75
N ILE A 186 -0.47 -9.04 11.50
CA ILE A 186 -0.95 -7.92 10.66
C ILE A 186 -2.44 -8.10 10.36
N TYR A 187 -2.88 -9.30 9.96
CA TYR A 187 -4.31 -9.58 9.74
C TYR A 187 -5.16 -9.33 10.99
N LYS A 188 -4.70 -9.78 12.18
CA LYS A 188 -5.39 -9.52 13.44
C LYS A 188 -5.54 -8.03 13.76
N LYS A 189 -4.52 -7.22 13.48
CA LYS A 189 -4.61 -5.75 13.64
C LYS A 189 -5.62 -5.13 12.68
N ALA A 190 -5.75 -5.71 11.49
CA ALA A 190 -6.69 -5.27 10.47
C ALA A 190 -8.12 -5.83 10.68
N PHE A 191 -8.30 -6.83 11.53
CA PHE A 191 -9.60 -7.41 11.90
C PHE A 191 -10.32 -6.56 12.95
#